data_73529a03ada1ba69921bbfda67938a72
#
_entry.id   73529a03ada1ba69921bbfda67938a72
#
_cell.length_a   1.000
_cell.length_b   1.000
_cell.length_c   1.000
_cell.angle_alpha   90.00
_cell.angle_beta   90.00
_cell.angle_gamma   90.00
#
_symmetry.space_group_name_H-M   'P 1'
#
loop_
_entity.id
_entity.type
_entity.pdbx_description
1 polymer ?
#
loop_
_entity_poly.entity_id
_entity_poly.type
_entity_poly.pdbx_seq_one_letter_code
_entity_poly.pdbx_strand_id
1 'polypeptide(L)'
;FPEIVKMCRKAGIVPNFTTSGFGMTDKIAQLCKEYCGAVAVSWYRSTYTDRAIHMLLEAGVKTNIHYVVSKSTVEEALKRLKSDVNGSGNGFPKEINAVVFLLHKPVGLGTTEEVIAQDNETFQEFIHYINENVFPYKIGFDSCTVPALIHMNKIDLNSLDTCEGGRWSAYITPDLKLLPCSFDNQSQKWSVDLKYKSIEEAWNSEVFDRFRSHFIESCPECERRESCMGGCPIVPEIVLCKERF
;
A
#
# COMPACT_ATOMS: atom_id res chain seq x y z
N PHE A 1 11.04 -5.33 -19.85
CA PHE A 1 10.62 -4.08 -19.19
C PHE A 1 10.59 -2.88 -20.16
N PRO A 2 11.67 -2.56 -20.92
CA PRO A 2 11.70 -1.38 -21.80
C PRO A 2 10.53 -1.32 -22.78
N GLU A 3 10.21 -2.42 -23.44
CA GLU A 3 9.12 -2.49 -24.42
C GLU A 3 7.75 -2.21 -23.78
N ILE A 4 7.52 -2.74 -22.57
CA ILE A 4 6.25 -2.56 -21.86
C ILE A 4 6.00 -1.07 -21.57
N VAL A 5 6.99 -0.35 -21.00
CA VAL A 5 6.81 1.07 -20.65
C VAL A 5 6.60 1.96 -21.89
N LYS A 6 7.27 1.63 -23.00
CA LYS A 6 7.06 2.29 -24.27
C LYS A 6 5.66 2.02 -24.86
N MET A 7 5.17 0.78 -24.76
CA MET A 7 3.82 0.43 -25.20
C MET A 7 2.76 1.15 -24.39
N CYS A 8 2.93 1.25 -23.06
CA CYS A 8 2.03 2.04 -22.22
C CYS A 8 1.94 3.50 -22.70
N ARG A 9 3.08 4.14 -22.96
CA ARG A 9 3.08 5.53 -23.46
C ARG A 9 2.43 5.67 -24.82
N LYS A 10 2.65 4.74 -25.74
CA LYS A 10 1.94 4.73 -27.04
C LYS A 10 0.43 4.63 -26.88
N ALA A 11 -0.04 3.93 -25.84
CA ALA A 11 -1.47 3.80 -25.51
C ALA A 11 -2.01 4.99 -24.67
N GLY A 12 -1.23 6.05 -24.46
CA GLY A 12 -1.62 7.20 -23.64
C GLY A 12 -1.57 6.94 -22.13
N ILE A 13 -1.00 5.81 -21.69
CA ILE A 13 -0.89 5.42 -20.28
C ILE A 13 0.47 5.84 -19.72
N VAL A 14 0.47 6.45 -18.54
CA VAL A 14 1.68 6.77 -17.78
C VAL A 14 2.00 5.61 -16.84
N PRO A 15 3.02 4.75 -17.13
CA PRO A 15 3.33 3.64 -16.26
C PRO A 15 3.98 4.09 -14.98
N ASN A 16 3.57 3.50 -13.86
CA ASN A 16 4.23 3.54 -12.58
C ASN A 16 4.49 2.10 -12.15
N PHE A 17 5.55 1.85 -11.41
CA PHE A 17 5.85 0.51 -10.92
C PHE A 17 6.62 0.53 -9.61
N THR A 18 6.62 -0.64 -8.95
CA THR A 18 7.41 -0.90 -7.76
C THR A 18 8.53 -1.87 -8.09
N THR A 19 9.71 -1.64 -7.55
CA THR A 19 10.90 -2.49 -7.74
C THR A 19 11.57 -2.78 -6.40
N SER A 20 12.26 -3.91 -6.30
CA SER A 20 13.20 -4.18 -5.22
C SER A 20 14.47 -3.34 -5.31
N GLY A 21 14.76 -2.79 -6.50
CA GLY A 21 16.02 -2.13 -6.82
C GLY A 21 17.12 -3.08 -7.28
N PHE A 22 16.93 -4.40 -7.14
CA PHE A 22 17.93 -5.37 -7.60
C PHE A 22 18.13 -5.28 -9.11
N GLY A 23 19.39 -5.17 -9.55
CA GLY A 23 19.72 -5.05 -10.97
C GLY A 23 19.41 -3.69 -11.60
N MET A 24 19.11 -2.64 -10.81
CA MET A 24 18.99 -1.28 -11.34
C MET A 24 20.30 -0.82 -11.99
N THR A 25 20.17 -0.16 -13.13
CA THR A 25 21.28 0.42 -13.90
C THR A 25 20.93 1.83 -14.35
N ASP A 26 21.94 2.66 -14.68
CA ASP A 26 21.72 4.02 -15.18
C ASP A 26 20.82 4.02 -16.43
N LYS A 27 20.98 3.03 -17.31
CA LYS A 27 20.14 2.87 -18.49
C LYS A 27 18.67 2.64 -18.12
N ILE A 28 18.40 1.84 -17.08
CA ILE A 28 17.03 1.61 -16.59
C ILE A 28 16.49 2.87 -15.92
N ALA A 29 17.32 3.57 -15.12
CA ALA A 29 16.90 4.81 -14.46
C ALA A 29 16.57 5.91 -15.48
N GLN A 30 17.37 6.08 -16.55
CA GLN A 30 17.06 7.01 -17.64
C GLN A 30 15.78 6.63 -18.39
N LEU A 31 15.56 5.34 -18.64
CA LEU A 31 14.31 4.86 -19.23
C LEU A 31 13.09 5.19 -18.34
N CYS A 32 13.24 5.03 -17.01
CA CYS A 32 12.20 5.41 -16.05
C CYS A 32 11.91 6.91 -16.12
N LYS A 33 12.96 7.77 -16.23
CA LYS A 33 12.80 9.21 -16.39
C LYS A 33 12.00 9.58 -17.63
N GLU A 34 12.26 8.89 -18.74
CA GLU A 34 11.62 9.17 -20.03
C GLU A 34 10.16 8.69 -20.07
N TYR A 35 9.88 7.50 -19.55
CA TYR A 35 8.58 6.85 -19.77
C TYR A 35 7.70 6.75 -18.54
N CYS A 36 8.22 6.77 -17.30
CA CYS A 36 7.44 6.55 -16.10
C CYS A 36 6.99 7.85 -15.43
N GLY A 37 5.87 7.82 -14.75
CA GLY A 37 5.39 8.94 -13.93
C GLY A 37 6.09 8.97 -12.56
N ALA A 38 6.23 7.80 -11.94
CA ALA A 38 6.95 7.59 -10.71
C ALA A 38 7.46 6.14 -10.61
N VAL A 39 8.48 5.94 -9.78
CA VAL A 39 8.99 4.61 -9.42
C VAL A 39 9.02 4.50 -7.90
N ALA A 40 8.47 3.42 -7.37
CA ALA A 40 8.59 3.08 -5.96
C ALA A 40 9.68 2.01 -5.76
N VAL A 41 10.52 2.19 -4.74
CA VAL A 41 11.52 1.20 -4.34
C VAL A 41 11.10 0.59 -3.02
N SER A 42 10.97 -0.74 -2.97
CA SER A 42 10.69 -1.47 -1.73
C SER A 42 11.89 -1.40 -0.79
N TRP A 43 11.66 -1.02 0.45
CA TRP A 43 12.72 -0.83 1.45
C TRP A 43 13.19 -2.16 2.04
N TYR A 44 14.15 -2.81 1.36
CA TYR A 44 14.70 -4.10 1.83
C TYR A 44 15.96 -3.99 2.70
N ARG A 45 16.37 -2.78 3.11
CA ARG A 45 17.57 -2.55 3.95
C ARG A 45 18.83 -3.15 3.36
N SER A 46 18.98 -3.09 2.05
CA SER A 46 20.09 -3.67 1.30
C SER A 46 20.81 -2.62 0.48
N THR A 47 22.09 -2.86 0.21
CA THR A 47 22.91 -1.95 -0.59
C THR A 47 22.36 -1.73 -2.00
N TYR A 48 21.69 -2.72 -2.59
CA TYR A 48 21.06 -2.55 -3.90
C TYR A 48 19.80 -1.67 -3.85
N THR A 49 19.08 -1.66 -2.73
CA THR A 49 17.93 -0.76 -2.51
C THR A 49 18.41 0.70 -2.46
N ASP A 50 19.41 0.98 -1.62
CA ASP A 50 19.97 2.33 -1.47
C ASP A 50 20.56 2.83 -2.79
N ARG A 51 21.32 1.97 -3.48
CA ARG A 51 21.88 2.27 -4.79
C ARG A 51 20.79 2.58 -5.82
N ALA A 52 19.71 1.80 -5.87
CA ALA A 52 18.62 2.03 -6.83
C ALA A 52 17.90 3.36 -6.56
N ILE A 53 17.64 3.71 -5.29
CA ILE A 53 17.06 4.99 -4.92
C ILE A 53 17.97 6.12 -5.41
N HIS A 54 19.27 6.04 -5.16
CA HIS A 54 20.26 7.04 -5.58
C HIS A 54 20.26 7.24 -7.10
N MET A 55 20.36 6.13 -7.86
CA MET A 55 20.36 6.19 -9.33
C MET A 55 19.08 6.80 -9.90
N LEU A 56 17.92 6.49 -9.32
CA LEU A 56 16.64 7.07 -9.74
C LEU A 56 16.56 8.57 -9.43
N LEU A 57 17.03 8.99 -8.26
CA LEU A 57 17.08 10.40 -7.86
C LEU A 57 18.06 11.19 -8.76
N GLU A 58 19.26 10.68 -9.02
CA GLU A 58 20.24 11.29 -9.91
C GLU A 58 19.71 11.42 -11.34
N ALA A 59 18.96 10.43 -11.82
CA ALA A 59 18.26 10.52 -13.10
C ALA A 59 17.08 11.50 -13.09
N GLY A 60 16.69 12.06 -11.95
CA GLY A 60 15.56 12.97 -11.78
C GLY A 60 14.20 12.28 -11.92
N VAL A 61 14.13 10.99 -11.55
CA VAL A 61 12.87 10.23 -11.50
C VAL A 61 12.11 10.58 -10.22
N LYS A 62 10.80 10.78 -10.32
CA LYS A 62 9.93 10.90 -9.15
C LYS A 62 9.94 9.57 -8.39
N THR A 63 10.71 9.52 -7.30
CA THR A 63 11.01 8.29 -6.56
C THR A 63 10.25 8.25 -5.24
N ASN A 64 9.56 7.13 -4.99
CA ASN A 64 8.91 6.84 -3.71
C ASN A 64 9.62 5.66 -3.02
N ILE A 65 9.49 5.58 -1.70
CA ILE A 65 9.87 4.40 -0.93
C ILE A 65 8.59 3.69 -0.49
N HIS A 66 8.52 2.38 -0.71
CA HIS A 66 7.52 1.50 -0.11
C HIS A 66 8.13 0.82 1.11
N TYR A 67 7.62 1.12 2.28
CA TYR A 67 8.08 0.59 3.55
C TYR A 67 7.01 -0.29 4.17
N VAL A 68 7.29 -1.58 4.36
CA VAL A 68 6.35 -2.48 5.05
C VAL A 68 6.45 -2.24 6.55
N VAL A 69 5.32 -1.85 7.16
CA VAL A 69 5.18 -1.68 8.60
C VAL A 69 4.62 -2.96 9.20
N SER A 70 5.40 -3.59 10.06
CA SER A 70 5.07 -4.81 10.78
C SER A 70 5.47 -4.67 12.26
N LYS A 71 5.16 -5.66 13.06
CA LYS A 71 5.56 -5.72 14.47
C LYS A 71 7.07 -5.51 14.65
N SER A 72 7.90 -6.09 13.80
CA SER A 72 9.37 -5.98 13.89
C SER A 72 9.94 -4.72 13.25
N THR A 73 9.20 -4.04 12.36
CA THR A 73 9.75 -2.92 11.57
C THR A 73 9.19 -1.54 11.96
N VAL A 74 8.11 -1.48 12.73
CA VAL A 74 7.47 -0.21 13.12
C VAL A 74 8.38 0.67 13.97
N GLU A 75 9.20 0.09 14.86
CA GLU A 75 10.15 0.84 15.67
C GLU A 75 11.25 1.50 14.81
N GLU A 76 11.76 0.80 13.80
CA GLU A 76 12.71 1.37 12.85
C GLU A 76 12.07 2.53 12.06
N ALA A 77 10.83 2.33 11.57
CA ALA A 77 10.10 3.38 10.86
C ALA A 77 9.99 4.65 11.71
N LEU A 78 9.59 4.52 12.96
CA LEU A 78 9.48 5.63 13.90
C LEU A 78 10.83 6.31 14.16
N LYS A 79 11.91 5.54 14.36
CA LYS A 79 13.27 6.07 14.55
C LYS A 79 13.73 6.88 13.34
N ARG A 80 13.45 6.42 12.11
CA ARG A 80 13.78 7.14 10.89
C ARG A 80 13.01 8.45 10.77
N LEU A 81 11.71 8.43 11.02
CA LEU A 81 10.89 9.65 11.00
C LEU A 81 11.37 10.66 12.06
N LYS A 82 11.70 10.21 13.28
CA LYS A 82 12.29 11.08 14.32
C LYS A 82 13.63 11.68 13.87
N SER A 83 14.45 10.89 13.17
CA SER A 83 15.72 11.35 12.61
C SER A 83 15.52 12.42 11.54
N ASP A 84 14.50 12.30 10.69
CA ASP A 84 14.20 13.28 9.64
C ASP A 84 13.77 14.63 10.23
N VAL A 85 12.95 14.62 11.27
CA VAL A 85 12.51 15.83 11.96
C VAL A 85 13.66 16.49 12.73
N ASN A 86 14.51 15.69 13.41
CA ASN A 86 15.61 16.17 14.25
C ASN A 86 16.92 16.45 13.46
N GLY A 87 16.98 16.06 12.18
CA GLY A 87 18.14 16.28 11.33
C GLY A 87 19.36 15.43 11.67
N SER A 88 19.19 14.25 12.32
CA SER A 88 20.31 13.40 12.78
C SER A 88 20.94 12.54 11.66
N GLY A 89 20.41 12.57 10.44
CA GLY A 89 21.02 11.95 9.26
C GLY A 89 20.73 10.46 9.05
N ASN A 90 19.95 9.83 9.93
CA ASN A 90 19.61 8.40 9.85
C ASN A 90 18.16 8.17 9.34
N GLY A 91 17.55 9.15 8.71
CA GLY A 91 16.20 9.10 8.17
C GLY A 91 16.10 8.46 6.78
N PHE A 92 15.06 8.84 6.05
CA PHE A 92 14.94 8.55 4.63
C PHE A 92 15.63 9.64 3.80
N PRO A 93 16.03 9.36 2.55
CA PRO A 93 16.59 10.41 1.66
C PRO A 93 15.58 11.56 1.50
N LYS A 94 16.01 12.80 1.70
CA LYS A 94 15.11 13.97 1.70
C LYS A 94 14.58 14.34 0.32
N GLU A 95 15.27 13.91 -0.73
CA GLU A 95 14.98 14.20 -2.13
C GLU A 95 13.88 13.29 -2.71
N ILE A 96 13.44 12.28 -1.98
CA ILE A 96 12.35 11.42 -2.41
C ILE A 96 11.02 12.17 -2.46
N ASN A 97 10.11 11.72 -3.31
CA ASN A 97 8.78 12.31 -3.39
C ASN A 97 7.87 11.91 -2.21
N ALA A 98 7.93 10.63 -1.81
CA ALA A 98 7.11 10.10 -0.72
C ALA A 98 7.70 8.84 -0.08
N VAL A 99 7.37 8.64 1.20
CA VAL A 99 7.40 7.33 1.84
C VAL A 99 5.96 6.83 1.97
N VAL A 100 5.68 5.65 1.42
CA VAL A 100 4.38 4.98 1.52
C VAL A 100 4.53 3.80 2.46
N PHE A 101 3.87 3.87 3.59
CA PHE A 101 3.83 2.81 4.58
C PHE A 101 2.76 1.79 4.21
N LEU A 102 3.19 0.54 4.01
CA LEU A 102 2.33 -0.58 3.65
C LEU A 102 2.15 -1.46 4.89
N LEU A 103 0.93 -1.61 5.35
CA LEU A 103 0.64 -2.48 6.48
C LEU A 103 0.97 -3.93 6.13
N HIS A 104 1.73 -4.62 7.00
CA HIS A 104 2.04 -6.04 6.82
C HIS A 104 0.77 -6.89 6.80
N LYS A 105 0.74 -7.87 5.90
CA LYS A 105 -0.36 -8.83 5.76
C LYS A 105 0.18 -10.26 5.83
N PRO A 106 -0.45 -11.15 6.61
CA PRO A 106 -0.03 -12.54 6.74
C PRO A 106 -0.47 -13.38 5.53
N VAL A 107 -0.05 -12.97 4.33
CA VAL A 107 -0.33 -13.65 3.06
C VAL A 107 0.93 -13.80 2.23
N GLY A 108 0.99 -14.84 1.40
CA GLY A 108 2.18 -15.16 0.62
C GLY A 108 3.35 -15.56 1.53
N LEU A 109 4.39 -14.74 1.57
CA LEU A 109 5.55 -14.92 2.47
C LEU A 109 5.38 -14.21 3.83
N GLY A 110 4.27 -13.47 4.02
CA GLY A 110 3.96 -12.82 5.28
C GLY A 110 3.50 -13.82 6.32
N THR A 111 3.81 -13.56 7.61
CA THR A 111 3.43 -14.42 8.74
C THR A 111 2.54 -13.69 9.74
N THR A 112 1.76 -14.42 10.51
CA THR A 112 0.87 -13.87 11.53
C THR A 112 1.63 -13.23 12.70
N GLU A 113 2.85 -13.69 12.98
CA GLU A 113 3.71 -13.17 14.05
C GLU A 113 4.14 -11.72 13.80
N GLU A 114 4.15 -11.30 12.53
CA GLU A 114 4.52 -9.96 12.09
C GLU A 114 3.32 -8.99 12.01
N VAL A 115 2.10 -9.46 12.22
CA VAL A 115 0.91 -8.62 12.27
C VAL A 115 0.98 -7.68 13.48
N ILE A 116 0.69 -6.41 13.26
CA ILE A 116 0.63 -5.41 14.32
C ILE A 116 -0.70 -5.61 15.07
N ALA A 117 -0.61 -5.82 16.37
CA ALA A 117 -1.78 -5.82 17.23
C ALA A 117 -2.32 -4.38 17.40
N GLN A 118 -3.63 -4.27 17.62
CA GLN A 118 -4.30 -2.97 17.74
C GLN A 118 -3.79 -2.15 18.94
N ASP A 119 -3.42 -2.80 20.04
CA ASP A 119 -2.86 -2.23 21.27
C ASP A 119 -1.34 -2.01 21.21
N ASN A 120 -0.70 -2.19 20.06
CA ASN A 120 0.74 -1.99 19.90
C ASN A 120 1.11 -0.52 20.14
N GLU A 121 1.71 -0.23 21.29
CA GLU A 121 2.09 1.12 21.73
C GLU A 121 3.03 1.82 20.73
N THR A 122 3.99 1.08 20.16
CA THR A 122 4.94 1.63 19.18
C THR A 122 4.23 2.06 17.90
N PHE A 123 3.23 1.30 17.44
CA PHE A 123 2.43 1.66 16.29
C PHE A 123 1.55 2.89 16.58
N GLN A 124 0.98 2.97 17.78
CA GLN A 124 0.20 4.14 18.20
C GLN A 124 1.09 5.39 18.26
N GLU A 125 2.30 5.26 18.80
CA GLU A 125 3.29 6.36 18.80
C GLU A 125 3.70 6.75 17.38
N PHE A 126 3.92 5.77 16.49
CA PHE A 126 4.26 5.99 15.08
C PHE A 126 3.17 6.81 14.36
N ILE A 127 1.90 6.43 14.50
CA ILE A 127 0.76 7.15 13.92
C ILE A 127 0.63 8.55 14.53
N HIS A 128 0.73 8.67 15.86
CA HIS A 128 0.70 9.95 16.56
C HIS A 128 1.83 10.87 16.09
N TYR A 129 3.05 10.34 15.97
CA TYR A 129 4.21 11.11 15.54
C TYR A 129 4.03 11.68 14.13
N ILE A 130 3.48 10.88 13.20
CA ILE A 130 3.16 11.34 11.85
C ILE A 130 2.09 12.43 11.87
N ASN A 131 1.07 12.30 12.72
CA ASN A 131 0.01 13.30 12.84
C ASN A 131 0.52 14.65 13.36
N GLU A 132 1.55 14.67 14.21
CA GLU A 132 2.02 15.89 14.87
C GLU A 132 3.16 16.59 14.12
N ASN A 133 3.83 15.94 13.17
CA ASN A 133 5.04 16.46 12.54
C ASN A 133 4.90 16.68 11.04
N VAL A 134 5.77 17.54 10.49
CA VAL A 134 5.93 17.80 9.05
C VAL A 134 7.24 17.18 8.58
N PHE A 135 7.20 16.55 7.42
CA PHE A 135 8.33 15.83 6.83
C PHE A 135 8.80 16.51 5.53
N PRO A 136 10.08 16.33 5.13
CA PRO A 136 10.60 16.90 3.90
C PRO A 136 10.04 16.23 2.62
N TYR A 137 9.32 15.13 2.75
CA TYR A 137 8.66 14.36 1.70
C TYR A 137 7.21 14.08 2.10
N LYS A 138 6.41 13.58 1.18
CA LYS A 138 5.02 13.17 1.46
C LYS A 138 5.00 11.86 2.24
N ILE A 139 4.06 11.75 3.17
CA ILE A 139 3.71 10.48 3.83
C ILE A 139 2.45 9.93 3.16
N GLY A 140 2.48 8.65 2.82
CA GLY A 140 1.32 7.90 2.33
C GLY A 140 1.16 6.59 3.09
N PHE A 141 -0.04 6.03 2.99
CA PHE A 141 -0.37 4.71 3.54
C PHE A 141 -1.13 3.90 2.51
N ASP A 142 -1.10 2.59 2.63
CA ASP A 142 -2.02 1.76 1.88
C ASP A 142 -3.45 1.84 2.47
N SER A 143 -4.44 1.55 1.65
CA SER A 143 -5.86 1.63 2.06
C SER A 143 -6.23 0.66 3.20
N CYS A 144 -5.42 -0.37 3.46
CA CYS A 144 -5.62 -1.27 4.58
C CYS A 144 -5.34 -0.61 5.94
N THR A 145 -4.60 0.51 5.97
CA THR A 145 -4.29 1.28 7.18
C THR A 145 -5.40 2.28 7.54
N VAL A 146 -6.34 2.56 6.65
CA VAL A 146 -7.42 3.55 6.88
C VAL A 146 -8.15 3.40 8.21
N PRO A 147 -8.48 2.17 8.70
CA PRO A 147 -9.11 2.02 10.01
C PRO A 147 -8.33 2.64 11.18
N ALA A 148 -6.99 2.69 11.10
CA ALA A 148 -6.16 3.38 12.09
C ALA A 148 -6.10 4.90 11.86
N LEU A 149 -6.11 5.33 10.59
CA LEU A 149 -5.91 6.73 10.21
C LEU A 149 -7.16 7.59 10.40
N ILE A 150 -8.34 7.00 10.27
CA ILE A 150 -9.63 7.72 10.32
C ILE A 150 -9.85 8.47 11.63
N HIS A 151 -9.11 8.13 12.68
CA HIS A 151 -9.15 8.74 13.99
C HIS A 151 -8.11 9.86 14.20
N MET A 152 -7.27 10.15 13.22
CA MET A 152 -6.28 11.22 13.28
C MET A 152 -6.95 12.58 13.07
N ASN A 153 -6.61 13.55 13.93
CA ASN A 153 -7.27 14.87 13.93
C ASN A 153 -6.80 15.81 12.79
N LYS A 154 -5.61 15.54 12.22
CA LYS A 154 -4.98 16.40 11.21
C LYS A 154 -5.01 15.81 9.81
N ILE A 155 -5.62 14.66 9.62
CA ILE A 155 -5.82 14.08 8.29
C ILE A 155 -7.10 14.68 7.67
N ASP A 156 -6.96 15.20 6.46
CA ASP A 156 -8.12 15.51 5.62
C ASP A 156 -8.76 14.19 5.18
N LEU A 157 -9.98 13.95 5.63
CA LEU A 157 -10.75 12.73 5.28
C LEU A 157 -10.95 12.59 3.77
N ASN A 158 -10.96 13.68 3.01
CA ASN A 158 -11.03 13.64 1.55
C ASN A 158 -9.75 13.11 0.90
N SER A 159 -8.65 13.01 1.65
CA SER A 159 -7.39 12.41 1.20
C SER A 159 -7.26 10.92 1.54
N LEU A 160 -8.25 10.33 2.20
CA LEU A 160 -8.28 8.92 2.57
C LEU A 160 -9.09 8.13 1.53
N ASP A 161 -8.40 7.35 0.72
CA ASP A 161 -9.03 6.35 -0.15
C ASP A 161 -9.19 5.03 0.60
N THR A 162 -10.44 4.62 0.76
CA THR A 162 -10.78 3.33 1.38
C THR A 162 -10.40 2.15 0.50
N CYS A 163 -10.58 0.93 0.99
CA CYS A 163 -10.26 -0.29 0.24
C CYS A 163 -10.89 -0.28 -1.16
N GLU A 164 -10.06 -0.43 -2.18
CA GLU A 164 -10.47 -0.47 -3.59
C GLU A 164 -11.01 -1.84 -4.03
N GLY A 165 -10.70 -2.89 -3.26
CA GLY A 165 -11.02 -4.27 -3.61
C GLY A 165 -12.49 -4.48 -3.93
N GLY A 166 -12.78 -5.08 -5.08
CA GLY A 166 -14.13 -5.34 -5.56
C GLY A 166 -14.97 -4.10 -5.86
N ARG A 167 -14.44 -2.88 -5.66
CA ARG A 167 -15.12 -1.59 -5.87
C ARG A 167 -14.55 -0.81 -7.04
N TRP A 168 -13.24 -0.69 -7.12
CA TRP A 168 -12.49 0.04 -8.14
C TRP A 168 -11.40 -0.83 -8.77
N SER A 169 -11.02 -1.91 -8.11
CA SER A 169 -10.01 -2.84 -8.57
C SER A 169 -10.43 -4.29 -8.37
N ALA A 170 -9.86 -5.18 -9.17
CA ALA A 170 -9.97 -6.63 -9.03
C ALA A 170 -8.65 -7.28 -9.45
N TYR A 171 -8.47 -8.53 -9.05
CA TYR A 171 -7.31 -9.33 -9.39
C TYR A 171 -7.73 -10.55 -10.21
N ILE A 172 -7.06 -10.79 -11.32
CA ILE A 172 -7.26 -12.01 -12.13
C ILE A 172 -6.10 -12.95 -11.87
N THR A 173 -6.41 -14.16 -11.42
CA THR A 173 -5.42 -15.20 -11.18
C THR A 173 -4.95 -15.87 -12.49
N PRO A 174 -3.77 -16.53 -12.49
CA PRO A 174 -3.31 -17.25 -13.68
C PRO A 174 -4.26 -18.36 -14.17
N ASP A 175 -5.08 -18.91 -13.27
CA ASP A 175 -6.11 -19.92 -13.57
C ASP A 175 -7.48 -19.34 -13.95
N LEU A 176 -7.51 -18.03 -14.30
CA LEU A 176 -8.68 -17.31 -14.78
C LEU A 176 -9.82 -17.20 -13.75
N LYS A 177 -9.50 -16.86 -12.52
CA LYS A 177 -10.49 -16.45 -11.52
C LYS A 177 -10.41 -14.95 -11.27
N LEU A 178 -11.55 -14.28 -11.15
CA LEU A 178 -11.65 -12.91 -10.70
C LEU A 178 -11.80 -12.89 -9.19
N LEU A 179 -10.94 -12.14 -8.52
CA LEU A 179 -10.93 -11.92 -7.07
C LEU A 179 -11.10 -10.43 -6.78
N PRO A 180 -11.77 -10.04 -5.71
CA PRO A 180 -11.88 -8.63 -5.34
C PRO A 180 -10.55 -8.02 -4.90
N CYS A 181 -9.61 -8.84 -4.42
CA CYS A 181 -8.29 -8.40 -3.97
C CYS A 181 -7.26 -9.52 -4.16
N SER A 182 -6.01 -9.17 -4.49
CA SER A 182 -4.92 -10.14 -4.65
C SER A 182 -4.59 -10.92 -3.36
N PHE A 183 -4.94 -10.39 -2.20
CA PHE A 183 -4.74 -11.10 -0.92
C PHE A 183 -5.71 -12.26 -0.70
N ASP A 184 -6.80 -12.38 -1.47
CA ASP A 184 -7.69 -13.55 -1.46
C ASP A 184 -7.14 -14.72 -2.31
N ASN A 185 -5.96 -14.59 -2.91
CA ASN A 185 -5.40 -15.58 -3.85
C ASN A 185 -5.19 -16.97 -3.23
N GLN A 186 -4.96 -17.06 -1.92
CA GLN A 186 -4.80 -18.34 -1.22
C GLN A 186 -6.14 -19.01 -0.90
N SER A 187 -7.07 -18.27 -0.31
CA SER A 187 -8.39 -18.80 0.09
C SER A 187 -9.35 -18.90 -1.08
N GLN A 188 -9.25 -17.95 -2.03
CA GLN A 188 -10.15 -17.78 -3.17
C GLN A 188 -11.64 -17.78 -2.77
N LYS A 189 -11.93 -17.36 -1.53
CA LYS A 189 -13.27 -17.37 -0.95
C LYS A 189 -14.25 -16.51 -1.75
N TRP A 190 -13.74 -15.41 -2.32
CA TRP A 190 -14.53 -14.44 -3.07
C TRP A 190 -14.31 -14.54 -4.58
N SER A 191 -13.85 -15.71 -5.06
CA SER A 191 -13.51 -15.93 -6.46
C SER A 191 -14.72 -16.19 -7.34
N VAL A 192 -14.63 -15.72 -8.60
CA VAL A 192 -15.56 -16.05 -9.68
C VAL A 192 -14.78 -16.58 -10.87
N ASP A 193 -15.16 -17.73 -11.40
CA ASP A 193 -14.46 -18.39 -12.52
C ASP A 193 -14.79 -17.71 -13.85
N LEU A 194 -13.76 -17.13 -14.49
CA LEU A 194 -13.87 -16.46 -15.79
C LEU A 194 -13.88 -17.42 -16.99
N LYS A 195 -13.76 -18.73 -16.77
CA LYS A 195 -13.94 -19.72 -17.84
C LYS A 195 -15.39 -19.81 -18.28
N TYR A 196 -16.32 -19.41 -17.39
CA TYR A 196 -17.77 -19.53 -17.60
C TYR A 196 -18.50 -18.19 -17.55
N LYS A 197 -17.82 -17.11 -17.21
CA LYS A 197 -18.39 -15.76 -17.07
C LYS A 197 -17.47 -14.72 -17.65
N SER A 198 -18.02 -13.68 -18.21
CA SER A 198 -17.29 -12.47 -18.56
C SER A 198 -16.81 -11.74 -17.29
N ILE A 199 -15.84 -10.83 -17.44
CA ILE A 199 -15.40 -9.97 -16.33
C ILE A 199 -16.57 -9.14 -15.79
N GLU A 200 -17.45 -8.64 -16.65
CA GLU A 200 -18.61 -7.85 -16.27
C GLU A 200 -19.63 -8.67 -15.45
N GLU A 201 -19.94 -9.90 -15.89
CA GLU A 201 -20.83 -10.81 -15.14
C GLU A 201 -20.22 -11.23 -13.80
N ALA A 202 -18.90 -11.44 -13.74
CA ALA A 202 -18.20 -11.77 -12.52
C ALA A 202 -18.16 -10.57 -11.54
N TRP A 203 -17.92 -9.37 -12.04
CA TRP A 203 -17.92 -8.13 -11.29
C TRP A 203 -19.26 -7.80 -10.66
N ASN A 204 -20.37 -8.09 -11.39
CA ASN A 204 -21.75 -7.88 -10.95
C ASN A 204 -22.38 -9.14 -10.34
N SER A 205 -21.56 -10.10 -9.89
CA SER A 205 -22.06 -11.33 -9.27
C SER A 205 -22.40 -11.13 -7.79
N GLU A 206 -23.29 -12.00 -7.29
CA GLU A 206 -23.64 -12.07 -5.86
C GLU A 206 -22.41 -12.23 -4.94
N VAL A 207 -21.36 -12.90 -5.41
CA VAL A 207 -20.11 -13.06 -4.65
C VAL A 207 -19.46 -11.70 -4.41
N PHE A 208 -19.35 -10.86 -5.44
CA PHE A 208 -18.79 -9.52 -5.33
C PHE A 208 -19.72 -8.57 -4.56
N ASP A 209 -21.04 -8.71 -4.69
CA ASP A 209 -22.01 -7.91 -3.93
C ASP A 209 -21.90 -8.21 -2.43
N ARG A 210 -21.81 -9.48 -2.05
CA ARG A 210 -21.58 -9.88 -0.65
C ARG A 210 -20.23 -9.41 -0.13
N PHE A 211 -19.19 -9.38 -0.98
CA PHE A 211 -17.89 -8.82 -0.58
C PHE A 211 -18.01 -7.31 -0.27
N ARG A 212 -18.71 -6.56 -1.12
CA ARG A 212 -18.94 -5.12 -0.94
C ARG A 212 -19.78 -4.80 0.29
N SER A 213 -20.86 -5.55 0.52
CA SER A 213 -21.75 -5.34 1.67
C SER A 213 -21.07 -5.65 3.01
N HIS A 214 -20.12 -6.57 3.02
CA HIS A 214 -19.41 -6.97 4.24
C HIS A 214 -18.74 -5.78 4.97
N PHE A 215 -18.23 -4.82 4.24
CA PHE A 215 -17.61 -3.63 4.84
C PHE A 215 -18.57 -2.80 5.70
N ILE A 216 -19.83 -2.69 5.25
CA ILE A 216 -20.88 -1.91 5.94
C ILE A 216 -21.44 -2.75 7.09
N GLU A 217 -21.72 -4.03 6.86
CA GLU A 217 -22.32 -4.96 7.82
C GLU A 217 -21.46 -5.21 9.04
N SER A 218 -20.12 -5.17 8.88
CA SER A 218 -19.18 -5.37 9.99
C SER A 218 -19.12 -4.23 11.01
N CYS A 219 -19.67 -3.05 10.67
CA CYS A 219 -19.68 -1.86 11.53
C CYS A 219 -21.06 -1.16 11.48
N PRO A 220 -22.16 -1.79 11.94
CA PRO A 220 -23.52 -1.30 11.71
C PRO A 220 -23.83 0.03 12.42
N GLU A 221 -23.20 0.29 13.56
CA GLU A 221 -23.46 1.48 14.40
C GLU A 221 -22.33 2.53 14.34
N CYS A 222 -21.28 2.30 13.56
CA CYS A 222 -20.14 3.22 13.47
C CYS A 222 -20.51 4.45 12.61
N GLU A 223 -20.39 5.64 13.16
CA GLU A 223 -20.60 6.92 12.46
C GLU A 223 -19.63 7.12 11.29
N ARG A 224 -18.45 6.49 11.34
CA ARG A 224 -17.37 6.62 10.33
C ARG A 224 -17.40 5.52 9.28
N ARG A 225 -18.37 4.62 9.30
CA ARG A 225 -18.44 3.46 8.40
C ARG A 225 -18.41 3.83 6.92
N GLU A 226 -19.05 4.94 6.53
CA GLU A 226 -19.09 5.39 5.15
C GLU A 226 -17.73 5.88 4.64
N SER A 227 -16.94 6.50 5.51
CA SER A 227 -15.59 6.98 5.20
C SER A 227 -14.51 5.91 5.36
N CYS A 228 -14.68 4.96 6.30
CA CYS A 228 -13.72 3.92 6.60
C CYS A 228 -14.02 2.59 5.87
N MET A 229 -15.30 2.33 5.56
CA MET A 229 -15.81 1.07 4.98
C MET A 229 -15.60 -0.16 5.87
N GLY A 230 -15.25 0.00 7.13
CA GLY A 230 -15.03 -1.12 8.06
C GLY A 230 -13.71 -1.87 7.84
N GLY A 231 -13.68 -3.11 8.31
CA GLY A 231 -12.46 -3.93 8.28
C GLY A 231 -12.33 -4.81 7.04
N CYS A 232 -11.13 -5.33 6.83
CA CYS A 232 -10.84 -6.24 5.71
C CYS A 232 -11.57 -7.58 5.88
N PRO A 233 -12.38 -8.04 4.91
CA PRO A 233 -13.06 -9.33 4.98
C PRO A 233 -12.16 -10.52 4.61
N ILE A 234 -10.96 -10.25 4.08
CA ILE A 234 -10.00 -11.26 3.65
C ILE A 234 -8.99 -11.53 4.76
N VAL A 235 -8.49 -10.47 5.40
CA VAL A 235 -7.46 -10.52 6.44
C VAL A 235 -7.95 -9.70 7.64
N PRO A 236 -8.90 -10.18 8.42
CA PRO A 236 -9.49 -9.42 9.53
C PRO A 236 -8.48 -9.09 10.64
N GLU A 237 -7.38 -9.85 10.73
CA GLU A 237 -6.33 -9.68 11.74
C GLU A 237 -5.56 -8.35 11.61
N ILE A 238 -5.57 -7.73 10.43
CA ILE A 238 -4.86 -6.46 10.21
C ILE A 238 -5.73 -5.22 10.46
N VAL A 239 -6.95 -5.39 10.93
CA VAL A 239 -7.87 -4.26 11.13
C VAL A 239 -7.53 -3.52 12.41
N LEU A 240 -6.91 -2.34 12.27
CA LEU A 240 -6.44 -1.50 13.37
C LEU A 240 -7.48 -0.42 13.73
N CYS A 241 -8.70 -0.83 14.06
CA CYS A 241 -9.78 0.08 14.46
C CYS A 241 -9.97 0.10 15.98
N LYS A 242 -9.88 1.28 16.60
CA LYS A 242 -10.03 1.44 18.06
C LYS A 242 -11.47 1.28 18.57
N GLU A 243 -12.46 1.42 17.69
CA GLU A 243 -13.89 1.38 18.06
C GLU A 243 -14.52 -0.01 17.90
N ARG A 244 -13.75 -1.01 17.51
CA ARG A 244 -14.26 -2.36 17.20
C ARG A 244 -14.33 -3.29 18.41
N PHE A 245 -14.01 -2.79 19.63
CA PHE A 245 -13.96 -3.56 20.88
C PHE A 245 -14.62 -2.84 22.02
#